data_71b669a6ef86c25d279a617ff9f6cc30
#
_entry.id   71b669a6ef86c25d279a617ff9f6cc30
#
_cell.length_a   1.000
_cell.length_b   1.000
_cell.length_c   1.000
_cell.angle_alpha   90.00
_cell.angle_beta   90.00
_cell.angle_gamma   90.00
#
_symmetry.space_group_name_H-M   'P 1'
#
loop_
_entity.id
_entity.type
_entity.pdbx_description
1 polymer ?
#
loop_
_entity_poly.entity_id
_entity_poly.type
_entity_poly.pdbx_seq_one_letter_code
_entity_poly.pdbx_strand_id
1 'polypeptide(L)'
;MRGLWKMTWVEMKLFLREPIGFFFTLIFPLMMLFLFGSIHGNEPSDFFGGYGSVDVSVPAYMSIIIGTTGLISLTIAMASYRELGVLRRLRATPLRPQAILIAEVLVLLLTTVVGVALLVVAAKTVYGLRFGGNAFSVLAAFLLSTMSFFALGFVLASLAPTARTGQVVAMVLFYPLPLISNWHVT
;
A
#
# COMPACT_ATOMS: atom_id res chain seq x y z
N MET A 1 -21.67 5.78 -14.83
CA MET A 1 -20.31 6.33 -14.69
C MET A 1 -20.22 7.55 -13.78
N ARG A 2 -21.13 8.54 -13.82
CA ARG A 2 -21.11 9.72 -12.92
C ARG A 2 -21.19 9.38 -11.41
N GLY A 3 -21.85 8.27 -11.04
CA GLY A 3 -21.96 7.84 -9.64
C GLY A 3 -20.67 7.28 -9.05
N LEU A 4 -19.96 6.43 -9.80
CA LEU A 4 -18.67 5.86 -9.37
C LEU A 4 -17.62 6.95 -9.11
N TRP A 5 -17.49 7.92 -10.03
CA TRP A 5 -16.55 9.02 -9.85
C TRP A 5 -16.81 9.87 -8.59
N LYS A 6 -18.08 10.16 -8.32
CA LYS A 6 -18.47 10.87 -7.11
C LYS A 6 -18.15 10.05 -5.84
N MET A 7 -18.39 8.74 -5.88
CA MET A 7 -18.06 7.84 -4.76
C MET A 7 -16.54 7.77 -4.53
N THR A 8 -15.77 7.53 -5.59
CA THR A 8 -14.30 7.53 -5.50
C THR A 8 -13.76 8.84 -4.92
N TRP A 9 -14.37 9.98 -5.29
CA TRP A 9 -13.99 11.29 -4.76
C TRP A 9 -14.33 11.45 -3.27
N VAL A 10 -15.48 10.92 -2.82
CA VAL A 10 -15.87 10.92 -1.40
C VAL A 10 -14.93 10.03 -0.59
N GLU A 11 -14.67 8.80 -1.06
CA GLU A 11 -13.74 7.87 -0.42
C GLU A 11 -12.32 8.44 -0.35
N MET A 12 -11.85 9.11 -1.40
CA MET A 12 -10.56 9.81 -1.38
C MET A 12 -10.51 10.89 -0.29
N LYS A 13 -11.59 11.67 -0.11
CA LYS A 13 -11.66 12.66 0.98
C LYS A 13 -11.68 11.99 2.36
N LEU A 14 -12.34 10.86 2.50
CA LEU A 14 -12.35 10.10 3.74
C LEU A 14 -10.97 9.57 4.07
N PHE A 15 -10.28 8.96 3.10
CA PHE A 15 -8.90 8.51 3.25
C PHE A 15 -7.94 9.63 3.67
N LEU A 16 -8.03 10.81 3.03
CA LEU A 16 -7.21 11.98 3.39
C LEU A 16 -7.52 12.53 4.80
N ARG A 17 -8.69 12.22 5.34
CA ARG A 17 -9.09 12.57 6.71
C ARG A 17 -8.78 11.50 7.74
N GLU A 18 -8.29 10.34 7.31
CA GLU A 18 -7.82 9.28 8.17
C GLU A 18 -6.32 9.44 8.43
N PRO A 19 -5.91 10.15 9.51
CA PRO A 19 -4.53 10.57 9.70
C PRO A 19 -3.58 9.38 9.86
N ILE A 20 -4.05 8.28 10.43
CA ILE A 20 -3.23 7.08 10.65
C ILE A 20 -2.93 6.38 9.33
N GLY A 21 -3.95 6.09 8.52
CA GLY A 21 -3.78 5.45 7.21
C GLY A 21 -2.91 6.29 6.28
N PHE A 22 -3.21 7.57 6.19
CA PHE A 22 -2.43 8.53 5.38
C PHE A 22 -0.95 8.60 5.82
N PHE A 23 -0.70 8.68 7.13
CA PHE A 23 0.66 8.74 7.69
C PHE A 23 1.47 7.50 7.33
N PHE A 24 0.95 6.30 7.64
CA PHE A 24 1.69 5.05 7.42
C PHE A 24 1.84 4.68 5.95
N THR A 25 0.92 5.13 5.09
CA THR A 25 0.99 4.82 3.66
C THR A 25 1.89 5.77 2.88
N LEU A 26 1.88 7.07 3.20
CA LEU A 26 2.60 8.08 2.42
C LEU A 26 3.78 8.69 3.18
N ILE A 27 3.56 9.14 4.42
CA ILE A 27 4.59 9.89 5.16
C ILE A 27 5.68 8.97 5.70
N PHE A 28 5.30 7.85 6.31
CA PHE A 28 6.23 6.93 6.96
C PHE A 28 7.29 6.35 6.00
N PRO A 29 6.96 5.82 4.80
CA PRO A 29 7.95 5.34 3.87
C PRO A 29 8.90 6.45 3.36
N LEU A 30 8.37 7.65 3.12
CA LEU A 30 9.20 8.80 2.74
C LEU A 30 10.13 9.22 3.89
N MET A 31 9.62 9.27 5.11
CA MET A 31 10.42 9.58 6.29
C MET A 31 11.54 8.56 6.49
N MET A 32 11.26 7.27 6.31
CA MET A 32 12.28 6.21 6.35
C MET A 32 13.32 6.36 5.24
N LEU A 33 12.89 6.68 4.02
CA LEU A 33 13.80 6.97 2.92
C LEU A 33 14.76 8.12 3.26
N PHE A 34 14.23 9.23 3.76
CA PHE A 34 15.05 10.40 4.13
C PHE A 34 15.95 10.11 5.32
N LEU A 35 15.44 9.41 6.35
CA LEU A 35 16.21 9.07 7.54
C LEU A 35 17.40 8.16 7.18
N PHE A 36 17.14 7.03 6.55
CA PHE A 36 18.21 6.07 6.22
C PHE A 36 19.10 6.56 5.07
N GLY A 37 18.52 7.26 4.10
CA GLY A 37 19.27 7.86 3.00
C GLY A 37 20.23 8.96 3.48
N SER A 38 19.86 9.74 4.51
CA SER A 38 20.75 10.77 5.08
C SER A 38 21.90 10.17 5.90
N ILE A 39 21.69 9.00 6.52
CA ILE A 39 22.71 8.33 7.33
C ILE A 39 23.72 7.56 6.47
N HIS A 40 23.24 6.83 5.49
CA HIS A 40 24.07 5.89 4.69
C HIS A 40 24.43 6.42 3.30
N GLY A 41 23.74 7.46 2.82
CA GLY A 41 23.89 7.94 1.44
C GLY A 41 23.41 6.92 0.40
N ASN A 42 23.82 7.09 -0.84
CA ASN A 42 23.60 6.13 -1.94
C ASN A 42 24.89 5.83 -2.69
N GLU A 43 26.03 5.82 -1.99
CA GLU A 43 27.29 5.42 -2.58
C GLU A 43 27.34 3.90 -2.74
N PRO A 44 27.88 3.39 -3.87
CA PRO A 44 28.06 1.97 -4.07
C PRO A 44 28.91 1.37 -2.95
N SER A 45 28.47 0.27 -2.36
CA SER A 45 29.17 -0.44 -1.30
C SER A 45 29.24 -1.92 -1.63
N ASP A 46 30.37 -2.54 -1.34
CA ASP A 46 30.57 -4.00 -1.50
C ASP A 46 29.57 -4.80 -0.64
N PHE A 47 29.13 -4.22 0.48
CA PHE A 47 28.11 -4.81 1.36
C PHE A 47 26.75 -4.99 0.65
N PHE A 48 26.43 -4.12 -0.29
CA PHE A 48 25.19 -4.18 -1.07
C PHE A 48 25.43 -4.70 -2.51
N GLY A 49 26.52 -5.44 -2.74
CA GLY A 49 26.83 -5.99 -4.06
C GLY A 49 27.11 -4.93 -5.13
N GLY A 50 27.68 -3.79 -4.74
CA GLY A 50 27.97 -2.67 -5.64
C GLY A 50 26.81 -1.68 -5.84
N TYR A 51 25.68 -1.88 -5.17
CA TYR A 51 24.57 -0.94 -5.16
C TYR A 51 24.67 0.03 -3.97
N GLY A 52 23.94 1.12 -4.04
CA GLY A 52 23.78 2.04 -2.93
C GLY A 52 22.71 1.56 -1.93
N SER A 53 22.80 2.04 -0.70
CA SER A 53 21.82 1.67 0.34
C SER A 53 20.39 2.06 -0.04
N VAL A 54 20.20 3.20 -0.70
CA VAL A 54 18.88 3.64 -1.20
C VAL A 54 18.39 2.76 -2.36
N ASP A 55 19.28 2.33 -3.26
CA ASP A 55 18.93 1.46 -4.39
C ASP A 55 18.31 0.13 -3.92
N VAL A 56 18.83 -0.41 -2.81
CA VAL A 56 18.33 -1.66 -2.20
C VAL A 56 17.09 -1.43 -1.32
N SER A 57 17.00 -0.29 -0.63
CA SER A 57 15.91 -0.01 0.31
C SER A 57 14.60 0.42 -0.37
N VAL A 58 14.67 1.07 -1.54
CA VAL A 58 13.45 1.56 -2.24
C VAL A 58 12.47 0.45 -2.56
N PRO A 59 12.84 -0.71 -3.12
CA PRO A 59 11.93 -1.83 -3.32
C PRO A 59 11.26 -2.32 -2.02
N ALA A 60 11.99 -2.32 -0.90
CA ALA A 60 11.44 -2.69 0.40
C ALA A 60 10.37 -1.68 0.86
N TYR A 61 10.61 -0.37 0.70
CA TYR A 61 9.62 0.66 1.02
C TYR A 61 8.40 0.61 0.10
N MET A 62 8.58 0.30 -1.18
CA MET A 62 7.47 0.05 -2.11
C MET A 62 6.60 -1.12 -1.61
N SER A 63 7.22 -2.20 -1.15
CA SER A 63 6.50 -3.36 -0.59
C SER A 63 5.73 -3.01 0.68
N ILE A 64 6.26 -2.12 1.54
CA ILE A 64 5.55 -1.59 2.71
C ILE A 64 4.31 -0.81 2.28
N ILE A 65 4.41 0.08 1.29
CA ILE A 65 3.25 0.84 0.78
C ILE A 65 2.18 -0.11 0.23
N ILE A 66 2.57 -1.07 -0.60
CA ILE A 66 1.64 -2.06 -1.20
C ILE A 66 0.97 -2.90 -0.11
N GLY A 67 1.74 -3.39 0.86
CA GLY A 67 1.23 -4.25 1.92
C GLY A 67 0.33 -3.50 2.90
N THR A 68 0.66 -2.26 3.27
CA THR A 68 -0.20 -1.46 4.15
C THR A 68 -1.51 -1.10 3.48
N THR A 69 -1.52 -0.73 2.22
CA THR A 69 -2.76 -0.42 1.49
C THR A 69 -3.57 -1.66 1.15
N GLY A 70 -2.94 -2.70 0.59
CA GLY A 70 -3.63 -3.89 0.11
C GLY A 70 -4.06 -4.83 1.24
N LEU A 71 -3.19 -5.06 2.22
CA LEU A 71 -3.48 -6.02 3.27
C LEU A 71 -4.18 -5.37 4.48
N ILE A 72 -3.69 -4.23 4.96
CA ILE A 72 -4.20 -3.60 6.17
C ILE A 72 -5.40 -2.70 5.85
N SER A 73 -5.22 -1.66 5.03
CA SER A 73 -6.28 -0.68 4.79
C SER A 73 -7.51 -1.29 4.13
N LEU A 74 -7.32 -2.13 3.10
CA LEU A 74 -8.43 -2.80 2.42
C LEU A 74 -9.19 -3.74 3.35
N THR A 75 -8.49 -4.51 4.19
CA THR A 75 -9.12 -5.41 5.16
C THR A 75 -9.96 -4.64 6.16
N ILE A 76 -9.43 -3.55 6.72
CA ILE A 76 -10.14 -2.71 7.68
C ILE A 76 -11.37 -2.07 7.02
N ALA A 77 -11.24 -1.47 5.85
CA ALA A 77 -12.33 -0.82 5.14
C ALA A 77 -13.48 -1.79 4.83
N MET A 78 -13.17 -2.95 4.26
CA MET A 78 -14.16 -3.96 3.91
C MET A 78 -14.86 -4.57 5.14
N ALA A 79 -14.10 -4.85 6.22
CA ALA A 79 -14.66 -5.33 7.48
C ALA A 79 -15.56 -4.26 8.13
N SER A 80 -15.17 -2.98 8.10
CA SER A 80 -15.97 -1.86 8.60
C SER A 80 -17.30 -1.73 7.85
N TYR A 81 -17.32 -1.84 6.53
CA TYR A 81 -18.56 -1.77 5.74
C TYR A 81 -19.54 -2.89 6.09
N ARG A 82 -19.03 -4.06 6.48
CA ARG A 82 -19.86 -5.18 6.96
C ARG A 82 -20.36 -4.92 8.38
N GLU A 83 -19.47 -4.53 9.30
CA GLU A 83 -19.77 -4.26 10.71
C GLU A 83 -20.82 -3.16 10.87
N LEU A 84 -20.69 -2.06 10.16
CA LEU A 84 -21.61 -0.92 10.19
C LEU A 84 -22.90 -1.16 9.39
N GLY A 85 -23.04 -2.31 8.73
CA GLY A 85 -24.23 -2.64 7.93
C GLY A 85 -24.45 -1.73 6.72
N VAL A 86 -23.39 -1.04 6.25
CA VAL A 86 -23.44 -0.13 5.10
C VAL A 86 -23.98 -0.85 3.88
N LEU A 87 -23.55 -2.09 3.64
CA LEU A 87 -24.02 -2.90 2.52
C LEU A 87 -25.51 -3.22 2.58
N ARG A 88 -26.09 -3.36 3.79
CA ARG A 88 -27.54 -3.56 3.97
C ARG A 88 -28.34 -2.29 3.67
N ARG A 89 -27.85 -1.15 4.16
CA ARG A 89 -28.52 0.16 3.94
C ARG A 89 -28.50 0.53 2.46
N LEU A 90 -27.45 0.19 1.73
CA LEU A 90 -27.33 0.45 0.31
C LEU A 90 -28.28 -0.36 -0.56
N ARG A 91 -28.70 -1.55 -0.11
CA ARG A 91 -29.75 -2.32 -0.83
C ARG A 91 -31.09 -1.59 -0.88
N ALA A 92 -31.32 -0.63 0.01
CA ALA A 92 -32.51 0.23 0.01
C ALA A 92 -32.36 1.46 -0.89
N THR A 93 -31.20 1.65 -1.52
CA THR A 93 -30.91 2.76 -2.45
C THR A 93 -30.69 2.22 -3.86
N PRO A 94 -30.84 3.05 -4.92
CA PRO A 94 -30.57 2.62 -6.30
C PRO A 94 -29.08 2.37 -6.57
N LEU A 95 -28.21 2.53 -5.57
CA LEU A 95 -26.78 2.30 -5.67
C LEU A 95 -26.45 0.81 -5.49
N ARG A 96 -25.69 0.26 -6.42
CA ARG A 96 -25.21 -1.12 -6.32
C ARG A 96 -24.12 -1.23 -5.27
N PRO A 97 -24.19 -2.18 -4.30
CA PRO A 97 -23.14 -2.39 -3.29
C PRO A 97 -21.74 -2.58 -3.90
N GLN A 98 -21.66 -3.19 -5.08
CA GLN A 98 -20.43 -3.37 -5.83
C GLN A 98 -19.73 -2.04 -6.19
N ALA A 99 -20.49 -0.95 -6.37
CA ALA A 99 -19.93 0.34 -6.73
C ALA A 99 -19.09 0.93 -5.62
N ILE A 100 -19.44 0.70 -4.35
CA ILE A 100 -18.64 1.14 -3.20
C ILE A 100 -17.36 0.32 -3.09
N LEU A 101 -17.48 -1.01 -3.21
CA LEU A 101 -16.29 -1.88 -3.16
C LEU A 101 -15.28 -1.52 -4.25
N ILE A 102 -15.77 -1.24 -5.47
CA ILE A 102 -14.91 -0.81 -6.57
C ILE A 102 -14.33 0.58 -6.30
N ALA A 103 -15.11 1.52 -5.76
CA ALA A 103 -14.63 2.86 -5.43
C ALA A 103 -13.51 2.81 -4.38
N GLU A 104 -13.66 2.00 -3.34
CA GLU A 104 -12.63 1.78 -2.31
C GLU A 104 -11.34 1.21 -2.92
N VAL A 105 -11.45 0.14 -3.70
CA VAL A 105 -10.29 -0.45 -4.40
C VAL A 105 -9.58 0.57 -5.29
N LEU A 106 -10.34 1.39 -6.02
CA LEU A 106 -9.78 2.43 -6.88
C LEU A 106 -9.03 3.50 -6.07
N VAL A 107 -9.58 3.91 -4.92
CA VAL A 107 -8.93 4.89 -4.04
C VAL A 107 -7.64 4.32 -3.47
N LEU A 108 -7.67 3.10 -2.93
CA LEU A 108 -6.48 2.45 -2.38
C LEU A 108 -5.42 2.20 -3.46
N LEU A 109 -5.82 1.77 -4.66
CA LEU A 109 -4.92 1.59 -5.80
C LEU A 109 -4.28 2.93 -6.20
N LEU A 110 -5.08 3.99 -6.33
CA LEU A 110 -4.57 5.32 -6.65
C LEU A 110 -3.60 5.82 -5.57
N THR A 111 -3.93 5.62 -4.30
CA THR A 111 -3.05 5.99 -3.18
C THR A 111 -1.74 5.22 -3.21
N THR A 112 -1.79 3.91 -3.51
CA THR A 112 -0.60 3.07 -3.67
C THR A 112 0.28 3.58 -4.81
N VAL A 113 -0.31 3.87 -5.97
CA VAL A 113 0.42 4.42 -7.13
C VAL A 113 1.05 5.77 -6.80
N VAL A 114 0.30 6.68 -6.17
CA VAL A 114 0.81 7.99 -5.76
C VAL A 114 1.93 7.85 -4.73
N GLY A 115 1.76 6.99 -3.73
CA GLY A 115 2.77 6.75 -2.69
C GLY A 115 4.07 6.21 -3.27
N VAL A 116 4.00 5.21 -4.14
CA VAL A 116 5.17 4.65 -4.82
C VAL A 116 5.81 5.66 -5.77
N ALA A 117 5.00 6.42 -6.52
CA ALA A 117 5.53 7.47 -7.41
C ALA A 117 6.28 8.55 -6.62
N LEU A 118 5.71 9.04 -5.51
CA LEU A 118 6.37 10.01 -4.63
C LEU A 118 7.68 9.47 -4.06
N LEU A 119 7.68 8.21 -3.61
CA LEU A 119 8.87 7.54 -3.06
C LEU A 119 9.98 7.47 -4.13
N VAL A 120 9.66 7.00 -5.33
CA VAL A 120 10.61 6.84 -6.44
C VAL A 120 11.14 8.21 -6.91
N VAL A 121 10.27 9.21 -7.04
CA VAL A 121 10.67 10.57 -7.41
C VAL A 121 11.60 11.16 -6.35
N ALA A 122 11.27 11.05 -5.06
CA ALA A 122 12.11 11.51 -3.97
C ALA A 122 13.49 10.80 -3.96
N ALA A 123 13.49 9.46 -4.09
CA ALA A 123 14.73 8.70 -4.14
C ALA A 123 15.61 9.08 -5.35
N LYS A 124 14.99 9.32 -6.50
CA LYS A 124 15.72 9.68 -7.72
C LYS A 124 16.28 11.12 -7.66
N THR A 125 15.49 12.07 -7.17
CA THR A 125 15.89 13.49 -7.15
C THR A 125 16.90 13.81 -6.06
N VAL A 126 16.78 13.18 -4.87
CA VAL A 126 17.62 13.51 -3.71
C VAL A 126 18.86 12.60 -3.64
N TYR A 127 18.70 11.30 -3.93
CA TYR A 127 19.76 10.31 -3.75
C TYR A 127 20.30 9.70 -5.07
N GLY A 128 19.76 10.14 -6.22
CA GLY A 128 20.24 9.66 -7.52
C GLY A 128 19.97 8.17 -7.73
N LEU A 129 18.79 7.66 -7.30
CA LEU A 129 18.37 6.26 -7.44
C LEU A 129 18.72 5.68 -8.82
N ARG A 130 19.42 4.55 -8.82
CA ARG A 130 19.84 3.82 -10.02
C ARG A 130 18.93 2.62 -10.22
N PHE A 131 18.12 2.66 -11.27
CA PHE A 131 17.32 1.51 -11.66
C PHE A 131 18.18 0.52 -12.44
N GLY A 132 18.51 -0.62 -11.84
CA GLY A 132 19.27 -1.69 -12.49
C GLY A 132 18.47 -2.59 -13.44
N GLY A 133 17.22 -2.26 -13.77
CA GLY A 133 16.31 -3.12 -14.51
C GLY A 133 15.45 -2.42 -15.56
N ASN A 134 14.70 -3.23 -16.32
CA ASN A 134 13.74 -2.72 -17.30
C ASN A 134 12.51 -2.13 -16.58
N ALA A 135 12.17 -0.89 -16.89
CA ALA A 135 11.00 -0.19 -16.30
C ALA A 135 9.69 -0.99 -16.47
N PHE A 136 9.54 -1.70 -17.58
CA PHE A 136 8.37 -2.55 -17.80
C PHE A 136 8.28 -3.71 -16.80
N SER A 137 9.41 -4.36 -16.50
CA SER A 137 9.45 -5.45 -15.50
C SER A 137 9.13 -4.95 -14.09
N VAL A 138 9.62 -3.76 -13.73
CA VAL A 138 9.31 -3.12 -12.44
C VAL A 138 7.83 -2.79 -12.34
N LEU A 139 7.24 -2.23 -13.40
CA LEU A 139 5.81 -1.92 -13.44
C LEU A 139 4.95 -3.20 -13.38
N ALA A 140 5.32 -4.24 -14.11
CA ALA A 140 4.61 -5.53 -14.07
C ALA A 140 4.68 -6.16 -12.67
N ALA A 141 5.86 -6.18 -12.04
CA ALA A 141 6.05 -6.66 -10.68
C ALA A 141 5.21 -5.86 -9.67
N PHE A 142 5.20 -4.53 -9.79
CA PHE A 142 4.39 -3.64 -8.96
C PHE A 142 2.89 -3.96 -9.08
N LEU A 143 2.37 -4.08 -10.30
CA LEU A 143 0.96 -4.38 -10.53
C LEU A 143 0.58 -5.77 -10.02
N LEU A 144 1.39 -6.79 -10.28
CA LEU A 144 1.15 -8.15 -9.80
C LEU A 144 1.18 -8.22 -8.28
N SER A 145 2.16 -7.59 -7.64
CA SER A 145 2.24 -7.53 -6.18
C SER A 145 1.03 -6.82 -5.58
N THR A 146 0.66 -5.66 -6.13
CA THR A 146 -0.51 -4.91 -5.67
C THR A 146 -1.80 -5.73 -5.78
N MET A 147 -2.03 -6.40 -6.91
CA MET A 147 -3.19 -7.27 -7.11
C MET A 147 -3.21 -8.45 -6.13
N SER A 148 -2.04 -9.06 -5.88
CA SER A 148 -1.90 -10.17 -4.94
C SER A 148 -2.22 -9.74 -3.51
N PHE A 149 -1.68 -8.62 -3.04
CA PHE A 149 -1.96 -8.10 -1.71
C PHE A 149 -3.42 -7.64 -1.55
N PHE A 150 -4.02 -7.07 -2.59
CA PHE A 150 -5.45 -6.71 -2.57
C PHE A 150 -6.33 -7.96 -2.51
N ALA A 151 -6.01 -9.01 -3.28
CA ALA A 151 -6.73 -10.28 -3.20
C ALA A 151 -6.66 -10.90 -1.79
N LEU A 152 -5.47 -10.91 -1.18
CA LEU A 152 -5.30 -11.36 0.21
C LEU A 152 -6.09 -10.48 1.19
N GLY A 153 -6.09 -9.15 1.02
CA GLY A 153 -6.87 -8.23 1.83
C GLY A 153 -8.38 -8.52 1.77
N PHE A 154 -8.92 -8.84 0.59
CA PHE A 154 -10.31 -9.27 0.45
C PHE A 154 -10.60 -10.59 1.15
N VAL A 155 -9.69 -11.57 1.06
CA VAL A 155 -9.83 -12.85 1.78
C VAL A 155 -9.88 -12.60 3.28
N LEU A 156 -8.95 -11.83 3.83
CA LEU A 156 -8.91 -11.51 5.26
C LEU A 156 -10.16 -10.74 5.70
N ALA A 157 -10.59 -9.77 4.91
CA ALA A 157 -11.83 -9.02 5.18
C ALA A 157 -13.06 -9.94 5.21
N SER A 158 -13.08 -10.98 4.37
CA SER A 158 -14.19 -11.95 4.35
C SER A 158 -14.28 -12.78 5.63
N LEU A 159 -13.13 -13.07 6.24
CA LEU A 159 -13.01 -13.87 7.45
C LEU A 159 -13.16 -13.04 8.75
N ALA A 160 -12.83 -11.76 8.69
CA ALA A 160 -12.87 -10.86 9.84
C ALA A 160 -14.31 -10.48 10.21
N PRO A 161 -14.79 -10.75 11.44
CA PRO A 161 -16.12 -10.34 11.88
C PRO A 161 -16.23 -8.83 12.12
N THR A 162 -15.16 -8.19 12.54
CA THR A 162 -15.08 -6.74 12.83
C THR A 162 -13.84 -6.11 12.20
N ALA A 163 -13.86 -4.77 12.03
CA ALA A 163 -12.73 -4.01 11.55
C ALA A 163 -11.48 -4.22 12.43
N ARG A 164 -11.67 -4.24 13.75
CA ARG A 164 -10.59 -4.44 14.73
C ARG A 164 -9.95 -5.83 14.59
N THR A 165 -10.74 -6.87 14.43
CA THR A 165 -10.23 -8.23 14.19
C THR A 165 -9.47 -8.30 12.87
N GLY A 166 -10.02 -7.69 11.81
CA GLY A 166 -9.38 -7.60 10.52
C GLY A 166 -8.01 -6.90 10.58
N GLN A 167 -7.94 -5.79 11.31
CA GLN A 167 -6.69 -5.06 11.53
C GLN A 167 -5.63 -5.93 12.22
N VAL A 168 -5.98 -6.59 13.31
CA VAL A 168 -5.04 -7.45 14.07
C VAL A 168 -4.52 -8.59 13.19
N VAL A 169 -5.40 -9.29 12.49
CA VAL A 169 -5.01 -10.40 11.61
C VAL A 169 -4.12 -9.91 10.47
N ALA A 170 -4.49 -8.78 9.83
CA ALA A 170 -3.68 -8.20 8.75
C ALA A 170 -2.28 -7.80 9.24
N MET A 171 -2.17 -7.19 10.43
CA MET A 171 -0.88 -6.82 11.02
C MET A 171 -0.03 -8.05 11.37
N VAL A 172 -0.62 -9.06 11.98
CA VAL A 172 0.09 -10.30 12.33
C VAL A 172 0.64 -11.03 11.10
N LEU A 173 -0.06 -10.95 9.97
CA LEU A 173 0.43 -11.51 8.71
C LEU A 173 1.45 -10.60 8.02
N PHE A 174 1.27 -9.29 8.09
CA PHE A 174 2.13 -8.34 7.38
C PHE A 174 3.51 -8.21 8.01
N TYR A 175 3.62 -8.05 9.33
CA TYR A 175 4.89 -7.78 10.00
C TYR A 175 5.94 -8.90 9.93
N PRO A 176 5.59 -10.20 9.93
CA PRO A 176 6.58 -11.26 9.73
C PRO A 176 7.13 -11.37 8.30
N LEU A 177 6.36 -10.94 7.28
CA LEU A 177 6.77 -11.09 5.88
C LEU A 177 8.12 -10.44 5.55
N PRO A 178 8.39 -9.18 5.94
CA PRO A 178 9.70 -8.55 5.73
C PRO A 178 10.83 -9.24 6.50
N LEU A 179 10.54 -9.82 7.67
CA LEU A 179 11.54 -10.52 8.48
C LEU A 179 11.95 -11.84 7.81
N ILE A 180 11.00 -12.56 7.24
CA ILE A 180 11.26 -13.84 6.55
C ILE A 180 12.01 -13.62 5.23
N SER A 181 11.72 -12.53 4.50
CA SER A 181 12.35 -12.25 3.22
C SER A 181 13.84 -11.92 3.32
N ASN A 182 14.31 -11.44 4.47
CA ASN A 182 15.72 -11.08 4.67
C ASN A 182 16.64 -12.27 5.02
N TRP A 183 16.11 -13.49 5.25
CA TRP A 183 16.90 -14.66 5.61
C TRP A 183 17.70 -15.27 4.44
N HIS A 184 17.51 -14.81 3.22
CA HIS A 184 18.18 -15.32 2.02
C HIS A 184 19.36 -14.46 1.54
N VAL A 185 19.79 -13.48 2.33
CA VAL A 185 20.87 -12.53 1.96
C VAL A 185 22.15 -12.80 2.79
N THR A 186 22.28 -13.98 3.39
CA THR A 186 23.55 -14.43 4.04
C THR A 186 24.22 -15.51 3.23
#